data_adaa9baae0fdc7331db4977ef607567e
#
_entry.id   adaa9baae0fdc7331db4977ef607567e
#
_cell.length_a   1.000
_cell.length_b   1.000
_cell.length_c   1.000
_cell.angle_alpha   90.00
_cell.angle_beta   90.00
_cell.angle_gamma   90.00
#
_symmetry.space_group_name_H-M   'P 1'
#
loop_
_entity.id
_entity.type
_entity.pdbx_description
1 polymer ?
#
loop_
_entity_poly.entity_id
_entity_poly.type
_entity_poly.pdbx_seq_one_letter_code
_entity_poly.pdbx_strand_id
1 'polypeptide(L)'
;MENKVPKLTSASVLNERTEKIFQYVEAYNKMDVENMVPDFDGGIVFQNIMNGEKTMELRGIEEFKQQAIAALSYFSEREQSIETITHTRSSTEIVINYSAISAMDFSNGLKKGDEINIQGKSIFEFSADGKIRKLTDIA
;
A
#
# COMPACT_ATOMS: atom_id res chain seq x y z
N MET A 1 -19.13 -5.66 32.87
CA MET A 1 -19.25 -4.24 32.56
C MET A 1 -18.31 -3.88 31.41
N GLU A 2 -18.83 -3.20 30.43
CA GLU A 2 -17.99 -2.82 29.32
C GLU A 2 -16.99 -1.74 29.72
N ASN A 3 -15.77 -1.89 29.26
CA ASN A 3 -14.74 -0.90 29.52
C ASN A 3 -15.00 0.35 28.69
N LYS A 4 -15.14 1.49 29.34
CA LYS A 4 -15.39 2.76 28.65
C LYS A 4 -14.12 3.32 28.01
N VAL A 5 -12.98 2.94 28.53
CA VAL A 5 -11.70 3.38 27.96
C VAL A 5 -11.36 2.47 26.80
N PRO A 6 -10.98 3.01 25.63
CA PRO A 6 -10.59 2.17 24.53
C PRO A 6 -9.40 1.30 24.92
N LYS A 7 -9.46 0.04 24.57
CA LYS A 7 -8.35 -0.86 24.82
C LYS A 7 -7.18 -0.50 23.91
N LEU A 8 -5.99 -0.58 24.45
CA LEU A 8 -4.79 -0.48 23.63
C LEU A 8 -4.70 -1.74 22.78
N THR A 9 -4.27 -1.56 21.54
CA THR A 9 -4.03 -2.68 20.65
C THR A 9 -2.85 -3.50 21.17
N SER A 10 -3.02 -4.82 21.23
CA SER A 10 -1.98 -5.68 21.78
C SER A 10 -0.75 -5.72 20.88
N ALA A 11 0.40 -6.03 21.50
CA ALA A 11 1.65 -6.17 20.75
C ALA A 11 1.54 -7.24 19.67
N SER A 12 0.83 -8.35 19.94
CA SER A 12 0.69 -9.41 18.95
C SER A 12 -0.11 -8.97 17.73
N VAL A 13 -1.15 -8.14 17.93
CA VAL A 13 -1.92 -7.58 16.82
C VAL A 13 -1.06 -6.64 15.99
N LEU A 14 -0.27 -5.79 16.65
CA LEU A 14 0.62 -4.88 15.94
C LEU A 14 1.70 -5.63 15.16
N ASN A 15 2.22 -6.70 15.72
CA ASN A 15 3.18 -7.55 15.01
C ASN A 15 2.56 -8.21 13.79
N GLU A 16 1.32 -8.67 13.88
CA GLU A 16 0.61 -9.23 12.75
C GLU A 16 0.39 -8.21 11.64
N ARG A 17 0.03 -6.98 12.00
CA ARG A 17 -0.09 -5.89 11.02
C ARG A 17 1.23 -5.65 10.31
N THR A 18 2.31 -5.58 11.06
CA THR A 18 3.64 -5.35 10.52
C THR A 18 4.03 -6.45 9.54
N GLU A 19 3.78 -7.71 9.89
CA GLU A 19 4.08 -8.84 9.01
C GLU A 19 3.28 -8.78 7.71
N LYS A 20 1.98 -8.45 7.80
CA LYS A 20 1.12 -8.32 6.62
C LYS A 20 1.59 -7.21 5.70
N ILE A 21 2.00 -6.08 6.28
CA ILE A 21 2.51 -4.96 5.52
C ILE A 21 3.84 -5.31 4.85
N PHE A 22 4.75 -5.97 5.57
CA PHE A 22 6.02 -6.42 5.01
C PHE A 22 5.79 -7.39 3.86
N GLN A 23 4.85 -8.31 4.02
CA GLN A 23 4.50 -9.25 2.95
C GLN A 23 3.97 -8.52 1.72
N TYR A 24 3.10 -7.53 1.90
CA TYR A 24 2.57 -6.74 0.81
C TYR A 24 3.68 -5.99 0.07
N VAL A 25 4.55 -5.31 0.81
CA VAL A 25 5.65 -4.54 0.23
C VAL A 25 6.63 -5.44 -0.49
N GLU A 26 6.95 -6.60 0.09
CA GLU A 26 7.84 -7.55 -0.57
C GLU A 26 7.26 -8.06 -1.89
N ALA A 27 5.97 -8.40 -1.88
CA ALA A 27 5.29 -8.84 -3.10
C ALA A 27 5.25 -7.73 -4.15
N TYR A 28 5.00 -6.49 -3.73
CA TYR A 28 5.05 -5.34 -4.61
C TYR A 28 6.42 -5.20 -5.25
N ASN A 29 7.49 -5.28 -4.45
CA ASN A 29 8.85 -5.14 -4.94
C ASN A 29 9.24 -6.25 -5.91
N LYS A 30 8.67 -7.44 -5.73
CA LYS A 30 8.90 -8.58 -6.62
C LYS A 30 7.98 -8.59 -7.83
N MET A 31 7.09 -7.62 -7.94
CA MET A 31 6.06 -7.57 -8.98
C MET A 31 5.15 -8.81 -8.97
N ASP A 32 4.88 -9.32 -7.79
CA ASP A 32 4.11 -10.54 -7.56
C ASP A 32 2.70 -10.18 -7.08
N VAL A 33 1.81 -9.90 -8.04
CA VAL A 33 0.46 -9.41 -7.76
C VAL A 33 -0.33 -10.39 -6.90
N GLU A 34 -0.21 -11.71 -7.16
CA GLU A 34 -0.97 -12.72 -6.42
C GLU A 34 -0.64 -12.68 -4.92
N ASN A 35 0.59 -12.37 -4.55
CA ASN A 35 1.01 -12.30 -3.17
C ASN A 35 0.85 -10.92 -2.53
N MET A 36 0.34 -9.94 -3.27
CA MET A 36 -0.01 -8.64 -2.70
C MET A 36 -1.35 -8.67 -1.97
N VAL A 37 -2.26 -9.56 -2.35
CA VAL A 37 -3.65 -9.49 -1.92
C VAL A 37 -4.12 -10.49 -0.85
N PRO A 38 -3.33 -11.50 -0.39
CA PRO A 38 -3.85 -12.51 0.54
C PRO A 38 -4.45 -11.96 1.84
N ASP A 39 -3.92 -10.83 2.33
CA ASP A 39 -4.37 -10.22 3.56
C ASP A 39 -5.40 -9.10 3.35
N PHE A 40 -5.85 -8.90 2.13
CA PHE A 40 -6.87 -7.91 1.83
C PHE A 40 -8.26 -8.46 2.16
N ASP A 41 -9.11 -7.58 2.69
CA ASP A 41 -10.54 -7.87 2.78
C ASP A 41 -11.12 -7.89 1.36
N GLY A 42 -12.15 -8.72 1.14
CA GLY A 42 -12.78 -8.79 -0.19
C GLY A 42 -13.34 -7.47 -0.68
N GLY A 43 -13.75 -6.62 0.24
CA GLY A 43 -14.24 -5.29 -0.07
C GLY A 43 -13.18 -4.19 0.03
N ILE A 44 -11.92 -4.52 -0.11
CA ILE A 44 -10.80 -3.55 -0.05
C ILE A 44 -11.11 -2.30 -0.87
N VAL A 45 -10.77 -1.14 -0.32
CA VAL A 45 -10.79 0.13 -1.05
C VAL A 45 -9.35 0.61 -1.15
N PHE A 46 -8.88 0.82 -2.36
CA PHE A 46 -7.57 1.41 -2.61
C PHE A 46 -7.74 2.82 -3.15
N GLN A 47 -6.98 3.75 -2.60
CA GLN A 47 -6.97 5.14 -3.07
C GLN A 47 -5.53 5.59 -3.29
N ASN A 48 -5.32 6.38 -4.34
CA ASN A 48 -4.07 7.07 -4.56
C ASN A 48 -4.33 8.57 -4.49
N ILE A 49 -3.54 9.27 -3.67
CA ILE A 49 -3.64 10.71 -3.50
C ILE A 49 -2.29 11.32 -3.90
N MET A 50 -2.32 12.25 -4.83
CA MET A 50 -1.13 12.92 -5.30
C MET A 50 -1.36 14.43 -5.26
N ASN A 51 -0.46 15.15 -4.59
CA ASN A 51 -0.59 16.60 -4.42
C ASN A 51 -1.95 17.00 -3.86
N GLY A 52 -2.48 16.21 -2.92
CA GLY A 52 -3.76 16.49 -2.27
C GLY A 52 -4.99 16.09 -3.06
N GLU A 53 -4.82 15.53 -4.26
CA GLU A 53 -5.93 15.11 -5.09
C GLU A 53 -6.01 13.60 -5.19
N LYS A 54 -7.22 13.06 -5.07
CA LYS A 54 -7.44 11.63 -5.27
C LYS A 54 -7.39 11.34 -6.77
N THR A 55 -6.36 10.63 -7.20
CA THR A 55 -6.13 10.31 -8.61
C THR A 55 -6.68 8.95 -9.01
N MET A 56 -6.96 8.09 -8.02
CA MET A 56 -7.45 6.74 -8.28
C MET A 56 -8.23 6.23 -7.08
N GLU A 57 -9.30 5.49 -7.34
CA GLU A 57 -10.00 4.71 -6.34
C GLU A 57 -10.44 3.39 -6.96
N LEU A 58 -10.09 2.29 -6.29
CA LEU A 58 -10.42 0.94 -6.71
C LEU A 58 -11.21 0.27 -5.58
N ARG A 59 -12.20 -0.52 -5.94
CA ARG A 59 -13.04 -1.22 -4.96
C ARG A 59 -13.05 -2.71 -5.27
N GLY A 60 -12.67 -3.50 -4.27
CA GLY A 60 -12.63 -4.94 -4.35
C GLY A 60 -11.29 -5.45 -4.87
N ILE A 61 -11.02 -6.73 -4.56
CA ILE A 61 -9.74 -7.35 -4.89
C ILE A 61 -9.56 -7.43 -6.41
N GLU A 62 -10.63 -7.67 -7.16
CA GLU A 62 -10.54 -7.83 -8.60
C GLU A 62 -10.08 -6.54 -9.29
N GLU A 63 -10.68 -5.41 -8.94
CA GLU A 63 -10.26 -4.12 -9.47
C GLU A 63 -8.82 -3.81 -9.11
N PHE A 64 -8.46 -4.09 -7.85
CA PHE A 64 -7.08 -3.89 -7.41
C PHE A 64 -6.10 -4.73 -8.22
N LYS A 65 -6.39 -6.02 -8.40
CA LYS A 65 -5.50 -6.91 -9.15
C LYS A 65 -5.36 -6.49 -10.60
N GLN A 66 -6.46 -6.10 -11.23
CA GLN A 66 -6.42 -5.65 -12.63
C GLN A 66 -5.51 -4.44 -12.78
N GLN A 67 -5.62 -3.46 -11.89
CA GLN A 67 -4.75 -2.29 -11.91
C GLN A 67 -3.30 -2.66 -11.61
N ALA A 68 -3.08 -3.53 -10.64
CA ALA A 68 -1.74 -3.96 -10.27
C ALA A 68 -1.05 -4.69 -11.42
N ILE A 69 -1.80 -5.53 -12.15
CA ILE A 69 -1.28 -6.23 -13.33
C ILE A 69 -0.94 -5.22 -14.43
N ALA A 70 -1.83 -4.27 -14.68
CA ALA A 70 -1.57 -3.23 -15.68
C ALA A 70 -0.32 -2.44 -15.35
N ALA A 71 -0.10 -2.16 -14.07
CA ALA A 71 1.05 -1.38 -13.61
C ALA A 71 2.38 -2.10 -13.76
N LEU A 72 2.39 -3.43 -13.94
CA LEU A 72 3.63 -4.18 -14.12
C LEU A 72 4.44 -3.70 -15.33
N SER A 73 3.78 -3.15 -16.34
CA SER A 73 4.45 -2.65 -17.52
C SER A 73 4.98 -1.23 -17.38
N TYR A 74 4.66 -0.53 -16.29
CA TYR A 74 5.03 0.88 -16.13
C TYR A 74 6.51 1.04 -15.79
N PHE A 75 7.09 0.08 -15.07
CA PHE A 75 8.45 0.18 -14.55
C PHE A 75 9.25 -1.08 -14.86
N SER A 76 10.51 -0.89 -15.26
CA SER A 76 11.43 -2.01 -15.43
C SER A 76 11.98 -2.48 -14.08
N GLU A 77 12.07 -1.56 -13.12
CA GLU A 77 12.45 -1.84 -11.74
C GLU A 77 11.65 -0.94 -10.83
N ARG A 78 11.29 -1.44 -9.67
CA ARG A 78 10.61 -0.63 -8.65
C ARG A 78 10.88 -1.21 -7.27
N GLU A 79 10.99 -0.33 -6.28
CA GLU A 79 11.21 -0.74 -4.91
C GLU A 79 10.61 0.27 -3.94
N GLN A 80 9.89 -0.24 -2.94
CA GLN A 80 9.50 0.51 -1.76
C GLN A 80 10.43 0.11 -0.63
N SER A 81 11.05 1.10 0.03
CA SER A 81 11.81 0.89 1.25
C SER A 81 11.08 1.57 2.40
N ILE A 82 10.77 0.81 3.45
CA ILE A 82 10.04 1.34 4.59
C ILE A 82 11.01 2.13 5.48
N GLU A 83 10.75 3.44 5.64
CA GLU A 83 11.52 4.32 6.52
C GLU A 83 11.01 4.23 7.95
N THR A 84 9.71 4.40 8.13
CA THR A 84 9.09 4.41 9.45
C THR A 84 7.76 3.67 9.41
N ILE A 85 7.34 3.17 10.57
CA ILE A 85 6.05 2.53 10.73
C ILE A 85 5.41 3.09 11.99
N THR A 86 4.15 3.51 11.91
CA THR A 86 3.43 4.10 13.01
C THR A 86 2.05 3.46 13.10
N HIS A 87 1.74 2.90 14.27
CA HIS A 87 0.46 2.24 14.49
C HIS A 87 -0.52 3.17 15.20
N THR A 88 -1.77 3.13 14.78
CA THR A 88 -2.88 3.66 15.56
C THR A 88 -3.80 2.49 15.91
N ARG A 89 -4.94 2.76 16.53
CA ARG A 89 -5.86 1.71 16.94
C ARG A 89 -6.31 0.84 15.77
N SER A 90 -6.70 1.44 14.65
CA SER A 90 -7.30 0.72 13.53
C SER A 90 -6.47 0.80 12.25
N SER A 91 -5.35 1.52 12.27
CA SER A 91 -4.55 1.69 11.06
C SER A 91 -3.06 1.66 11.37
N THR A 92 -2.29 1.46 10.32
CA THR A 92 -0.83 1.53 10.38
C THR A 92 -0.36 2.35 9.19
N GLU A 93 0.47 3.35 9.46
CA GLU A 93 1.04 4.21 8.44
C GLU A 93 2.51 3.87 8.27
N ILE A 94 2.94 3.73 7.02
CA ILE A 94 4.37 3.62 6.72
C ILE A 94 4.78 4.82 5.87
N VAL A 95 5.99 5.32 6.14
CA VAL A 95 6.66 6.27 5.26
C VAL A 95 7.63 5.45 4.43
N ILE A 96 7.60 5.63 3.13
CA ILE A 96 8.44 4.86 2.22
C ILE A 96 9.30 5.77 1.37
N ASN A 97 10.48 5.27 1.03
CA ASN A 97 11.27 5.81 -0.07
C ASN A 97 10.98 4.91 -1.27
N TYR A 98 10.49 5.52 -2.33
CA TYR A 98 10.12 4.81 -3.54
C TYR A 98 11.16 5.09 -4.62
N SER A 99 11.70 4.04 -5.22
CA SER A 99 12.58 4.16 -6.37
C SER A 99 12.06 3.29 -7.50
N ALA A 100 12.16 3.78 -8.71
CA ALA A 100 11.71 3.04 -9.89
C ALA A 100 12.40 3.55 -11.13
N ILE A 101 12.40 2.73 -12.17
CA ILE A 101 12.87 3.10 -13.49
C ILE A 101 11.70 2.94 -14.44
N SER A 102 11.37 4.02 -15.15
CA SER A 102 10.25 4.01 -16.09
C SER A 102 10.53 3.07 -17.25
N ALA A 103 9.54 2.23 -17.57
CA ALA A 103 9.63 1.31 -18.72
C ALA A 103 8.96 1.87 -19.95
N MET A 104 8.35 3.05 -19.87
CA MET A 104 7.60 3.65 -20.96
C MET A 104 7.60 5.18 -20.83
N ASP A 105 7.16 5.85 -21.88
CA ASP A 105 6.94 7.29 -21.84
C ASP A 105 5.57 7.56 -21.23
N PHE A 106 5.51 8.46 -20.25
CA PHE A 106 4.25 8.87 -19.63
C PHE A 106 3.84 10.26 -20.10
N SER A 107 2.54 10.55 -20.05
CA SER A 107 2.01 11.84 -20.48
C SER A 107 2.48 13.01 -19.63
N ASN A 108 2.95 12.75 -18.43
CA ASN A 108 3.46 13.80 -17.52
C ASN A 108 4.91 14.21 -17.80
N GLY A 109 5.50 13.72 -18.89
CA GLY A 109 6.88 14.07 -19.27
C GLY A 109 7.92 13.06 -18.84
N LEU A 110 7.56 12.08 -18.03
CA LEU A 110 8.48 11.01 -17.64
C LEU A 110 8.74 10.11 -18.84
N LYS A 111 10.01 9.82 -19.12
CA LYS A 111 10.41 9.06 -20.29
C LYS A 111 10.94 7.68 -19.91
N LYS A 112 10.86 6.74 -20.83
CA LYS A 112 11.44 5.42 -20.65
C LYS A 112 12.91 5.55 -20.24
N GLY A 113 13.27 4.85 -19.17
CA GLY A 113 14.62 4.87 -18.62
C GLY A 113 14.84 5.93 -17.54
N ASP A 114 13.91 6.84 -17.35
CA ASP A 114 14.03 7.85 -16.29
C ASP A 114 13.90 7.22 -14.91
N GLU A 115 14.70 7.72 -13.97
CA GLU A 115 14.63 7.28 -12.58
C GLU A 115 13.62 8.11 -11.81
N ILE A 116 12.89 7.44 -10.92
CA ILE A 116 11.95 8.05 -9.99
C ILE A 116 12.47 7.80 -8.59
N ASN A 117 12.59 8.86 -7.79
CA ASN A 117 12.97 8.76 -6.38
C ASN A 117 12.09 9.72 -5.61
N ILE A 118 11.10 9.21 -4.90
CA ILE A 118 10.17 10.01 -4.13
C ILE A 118 9.94 9.40 -2.76
N GLN A 119 9.55 10.24 -1.80
CA GLN A 119 9.09 9.79 -0.51
C GLN A 119 7.58 9.88 -0.50
N GLY A 120 6.93 8.86 0.02
CA GLY A 120 5.49 8.83 0.14
C GLY A 120 5.07 8.10 1.40
N LYS A 121 3.76 7.96 1.58
CA LYS A 121 3.21 7.19 2.70
C LYS A 121 2.15 6.25 2.21
N SER A 122 1.97 5.16 2.96
CA SER A 122 0.86 4.25 2.77
C SER A 122 0.15 4.09 4.09
N ILE A 123 -1.17 4.23 4.08
CA ILE A 123 -1.99 4.06 5.27
C ILE A 123 -2.83 2.79 5.07
N PHE A 124 -2.61 1.81 5.95
CA PHE A 124 -3.33 0.55 5.94
C PHE A 124 -4.37 0.57 7.05
N GLU A 125 -5.64 0.48 6.71
CA GLU A 125 -6.72 0.38 7.69
C GLU A 125 -7.18 -1.06 7.79
N PHE A 126 -7.34 -1.54 9.01
CA PHE A 126 -7.63 -2.94 9.27
C PHE A 126 -9.05 -3.12 9.78
N SER A 127 -9.71 -4.18 9.34
CA SER A 127 -10.99 -4.61 9.86
C SER A 127 -10.81 -5.30 11.22
N ALA A 128 -11.92 -5.58 11.89
CA ALA A 128 -11.89 -6.22 13.20
C ALA A 128 -11.24 -7.61 13.15
N ASP A 129 -11.33 -8.31 12.01
CA ASP A 129 -10.72 -9.63 11.83
C ASP A 129 -9.29 -9.57 11.32
N GLY A 130 -8.69 -8.38 11.27
CA GLY A 130 -7.29 -8.20 10.91
C GLY A 130 -7.00 -8.17 9.42
N LYS A 131 -8.02 -8.08 8.57
CA LYS A 131 -7.83 -7.92 7.14
C LYS A 131 -7.59 -6.45 6.80
N ILE A 132 -6.85 -6.19 5.73
CA ILE A 132 -6.64 -4.83 5.23
C ILE A 132 -7.89 -4.43 4.45
N ARG A 133 -8.68 -3.52 5.00
CA ARG A 133 -9.93 -3.08 4.38
C ARG A 133 -9.80 -1.81 3.56
N LYS A 134 -8.73 -1.05 3.77
CA LYS A 134 -8.45 0.16 2.99
C LYS A 134 -6.96 0.41 2.97
N LEU A 135 -6.48 0.78 1.79
CA LEU A 135 -5.08 1.17 1.58
C LEU A 135 -5.08 2.49 0.84
N THR A 136 -4.43 3.49 1.43
CA THR A 136 -4.30 4.81 0.82
C THR A 136 -2.82 5.11 0.61
N ASP A 137 -2.44 5.33 -0.64
CA ASP A 137 -1.10 5.76 -1.00
C ASP A 137 -1.11 7.26 -1.22
N ILE A 138 -0.18 7.96 -0.59
CA ILE A 138 -0.09 9.42 -0.61
C ILE A 138 1.31 9.82 -1.05
N ALA A 139 1.37 10.67 -2.04
CA ALA A 139 2.64 11.23 -2.50
C ALA A 139 2.56 12.74 -2.71
#